data_d9602a875876f2c9b6d7d439e1f944b0
#
_entry.id   d9602a875876f2c9b6d7d439e1f944b0
#
_cell.length_a   1.000
_cell.length_b   1.000
_cell.length_c   1.000
_cell.angle_alpha   90.00
_cell.angle_beta   90.00
_cell.angle_gamma   90.00
#
_symmetry.space_group_name_H-M   'P 1'
#
loop_
_entity.id
_entity.type
_entity.pdbx_description
1 polymer ?
#
loop_
_entity_poly.entity_id
_entity_poly.type
_entity_poly.pdbx_seq_one_letter_code
_entity_poly.pdbx_strand_id
1 'polypeptide(L)'
;MIDLLLELAITFWQAVVVGILVIFGFIVTLFDGQGEERVNFTYPEMPLMKPIKIETADKGFWKAIWMWLTGTRQWEVCEDFYFYLEDTEYVIEKGFEFDGASVPKFLAMWLSPVGVLLMGGLVHDYGYKYAELITSDNKVHKKTQKEMDILFRDICIEQNGFKILNYLAYWSLRVFGFIAWKRHRKND
;
A
#
# COMPACT_ATOMS: atom_id res chain seq x y z
N MET A 1 37.95 -6.69 13.41
CA MET A 1 36.68 -7.44 13.38
C MET A 1 35.47 -6.50 13.51
N ILE A 2 35.45 -5.59 14.48
CA ILE A 2 34.37 -4.59 14.64
C ILE A 2 34.33 -3.64 13.44
N ASP A 3 35.50 -3.16 12.96
CA ASP A 3 35.58 -2.25 11.82
C ASP A 3 35.07 -2.89 10.52
N LEU A 4 35.35 -4.17 10.29
CA LEU A 4 34.85 -4.91 9.13
C LEU A 4 33.30 -5.07 9.18
N LEU A 5 32.75 -5.33 10.37
CA LEU A 5 31.31 -5.42 10.56
C LEU A 5 30.62 -4.06 10.35
N LEU A 6 31.29 -2.97 10.76
CA LEU A 6 30.80 -1.61 10.55
C LEU A 6 30.80 -1.23 9.06
N GLU A 7 31.87 -1.54 8.33
CA GLU A 7 31.93 -1.32 6.89
C GLU A 7 30.90 -2.14 6.13
N LEU A 8 30.69 -3.41 6.49
CA LEU A 8 29.63 -4.24 5.93
C LEU A 8 28.25 -3.67 6.24
N ALA A 9 28.00 -3.20 7.46
CA ALA A 9 26.74 -2.58 7.84
C ALA A 9 26.47 -1.28 7.07
N ILE A 10 27.50 -0.44 6.83
CA ILE A 10 27.38 0.78 6.05
C ILE A 10 27.15 0.48 4.57
N THR A 11 27.81 -0.55 4.03
CA THR A 11 27.68 -0.92 2.62
C THR A 11 26.35 -1.63 2.33
N PHE A 12 25.89 -2.45 3.26
CA PHE A 12 24.68 -3.27 3.11
C PHE A 12 23.56 -2.87 4.07
N TRP A 13 23.52 -1.60 4.53
CA TRP A 13 22.53 -1.14 5.49
C TRP A 13 21.07 -1.42 5.05
N GLN A 14 20.80 -1.38 3.76
CA GLN A 14 19.48 -1.71 3.21
C GLN A 14 19.12 -3.19 3.47
N ALA A 15 20.07 -4.09 3.25
CA ALA A 15 19.86 -5.51 3.53
C ALA A 15 19.71 -5.78 5.05
N VAL A 16 20.45 -5.05 5.88
CA VAL A 16 20.32 -5.13 7.34
C VAL A 16 18.94 -4.65 7.79
N VAL A 17 18.46 -3.52 7.26
CA VAL A 17 17.13 -3.00 7.57
C VAL A 17 16.04 -3.97 7.13
N VAL A 18 16.15 -4.52 5.91
CA VAL A 18 15.20 -5.54 5.43
C VAL A 18 15.24 -6.78 6.32
N GLY A 19 16.42 -7.25 6.69
CA GLY A 19 16.57 -8.38 7.60
C GLY A 19 15.90 -8.16 8.96
N ILE A 20 16.09 -6.98 9.56
CA ILE A 20 15.41 -6.60 10.81
C ILE A 20 13.89 -6.57 10.63
N LEU A 21 13.40 -5.99 9.54
CA LEU A 21 11.97 -5.91 9.28
C LEU A 21 11.35 -7.29 9.02
N VAL A 22 12.06 -8.18 8.34
CA VAL A 22 11.63 -9.58 8.13
C VAL A 22 11.56 -10.33 9.47
N ILE A 23 12.60 -10.21 10.30
CA ILE A 23 12.61 -10.85 11.63
C ILE A 23 11.47 -10.28 12.49
N PHE A 24 11.29 -8.96 12.49
CA PHE A 24 10.22 -8.31 13.22
C PHE A 24 8.84 -8.76 12.71
N GLY A 25 8.65 -8.79 11.39
CA GLY A 25 7.42 -9.29 10.76
C GLY A 25 7.15 -10.76 11.11
N PHE A 26 8.19 -11.59 11.13
CA PHE A 26 8.08 -12.99 11.54
C PHE A 26 7.68 -13.12 13.02
N ILE A 27 8.33 -12.37 13.91
CA ILE A 27 7.99 -12.35 15.34
C ILE A 27 6.53 -11.94 15.54
N VAL A 28 6.10 -10.86 14.87
CA VAL A 28 4.72 -10.39 14.97
C VAL A 28 3.73 -11.44 14.45
N THR A 29 4.07 -12.12 13.34
CA THR A 29 3.21 -13.20 12.79
C THR A 29 3.05 -14.36 13.76
N LEU A 30 4.06 -14.63 14.59
CA LEU A 30 3.98 -15.68 15.63
C LEU A 30 3.08 -15.28 16.80
N PHE A 31 3.01 -13.98 17.10
CA PHE A 31 2.22 -13.44 18.22
C PHE A 31 0.83 -12.92 17.80
N ASP A 32 0.63 -12.66 16.50
CA ASP A 32 -0.66 -12.25 15.99
C ASP A 32 -1.60 -13.46 15.96
N GLY A 33 -2.55 -13.43 16.85
CA GLY A 33 -3.38 -14.58 17.18
C GLY A 33 -4.02 -15.23 15.95
N GLN A 34 -4.00 -16.53 15.92
CA GLN A 34 -4.55 -17.41 14.90
C GLN A 34 -6.10 -17.41 14.83
N GLY A 35 -6.75 -16.28 15.13
CA GLY A 35 -8.19 -16.24 15.35
C GLY A 35 -8.97 -15.10 14.68
N GLU A 36 -8.33 -14.16 13.99
CA GLU A 36 -9.11 -13.19 13.23
C GLU A 36 -9.62 -13.83 11.93
N GLU A 37 -10.95 -13.89 11.77
CA GLU A 37 -11.57 -14.24 10.49
C GLU A 37 -11.02 -13.29 9.43
N ARG A 38 -10.42 -13.88 8.39
CA ARG A 38 -9.89 -13.11 7.28
C ARG A 38 -11.05 -12.65 6.42
N VAL A 39 -10.93 -11.43 5.94
CA VAL A 39 -11.89 -10.87 5.00
C VAL A 39 -11.85 -11.68 3.70
N ASN A 40 -12.98 -12.21 3.27
CA ASN A 40 -13.12 -12.79 1.96
C ASN A 40 -13.20 -11.65 0.94
N PHE A 41 -12.15 -11.52 0.10
CA PHE A 41 -12.05 -10.48 -0.93
C PHE A 41 -12.15 -11.09 -2.31
N THR A 42 -13.16 -10.69 -3.04
CA THR A 42 -13.38 -11.13 -4.43
C THR A 42 -13.72 -9.96 -5.33
N TYR A 43 -13.50 -10.10 -6.62
CA TYR A 43 -13.85 -9.11 -7.64
C TYR A 43 -14.19 -9.81 -8.96
N PRO A 44 -15.19 -9.32 -9.73
CA PRO A 44 -15.62 -9.95 -10.97
C PRO A 44 -14.58 -9.76 -12.09
N GLU A 45 -13.97 -8.58 -12.16
CA GLU A 45 -13.00 -8.21 -13.20
C GLU A 45 -11.85 -7.39 -12.62
N MET A 46 -10.67 -7.50 -13.24
CA MET A 46 -9.50 -6.70 -12.86
C MET A 46 -9.77 -5.21 -13.14
N PRO A 47 -9.34 -4.30 -12.25
CA PRO A 47 -9.52 -2.88 -12.49
C PRO A 47 -8.75 -2.42 -13.74
N LEU A 48 -9.44 -1.72 -14.62
CA LEU A 48 -8.81 -1.08 -15.77
C LEU A 48 -8.12 0.20 -15.31
N MET A 49 -6.81 0.26 -15.44
CA MET A 49 -6.00 1.36 -14.95
C MET A 49 -5.04 1.87 -16.01
N LYS A 50 -4.76 3.16 -15.99
CA LYS A 50 -3.72 3.78 -16.82
C LYS A 50 -2.69 4.51 -15.97
N PRO A 51 -1.40 4.48 -16.33
CA PRO A 51 -0.39 5.28 -15.66
C PRO A 51 -0.59 6.76 -15.95
N ILE A 52 -0.47 7.61 -14.91
CA ILE A 52 -0.48 9.07 -15.06
C ILE A 52 0.92 9.51 -15.46
N LYS A 53 1.01 10.31 -16.50
CA LYS A 53 2.26 10.85 -17.00
C LYS A 53 2.85 11.85 -16.00
N ILE A 54 4.09 11.64 -15.60
CA ILE A 54 4.85 12.63 -14.84
C ILE A 54 5.30 13.72 -15.83
N GLU A 55 4.68 14.90 -15.76
CA GLU A 55 5.04 16.02 -16.60
C GLU A 55 6.31 16.70 -16.10
N THR A 56 7.42 16.37 -16.75
CA THR A 56 8.73 16.98 -16.50
C THR A 56 9.13 18.01 -17.57
N ALA A 57 8.38 18.08 -18.68
CA ALA A 57 8.54 19.09 -19.70
C ALA A 57 8.35 20.48 -19.08
N ASP A 58 9.12 21.47 -19.50
CA ASP A 58 9.08 22.86 -19.03
C ASP A 58 9.47 23.12 -17.56
N LYS A 59 9.98 22.11 -16.87
CA LYS A 59 10.36 22.20 -15.44
C LYS A 59 11.87 22.33 -15.27
N GLY A 60 12.61 23.09 -15.92
CA GLY A 60 14.06 23.26 -15.76
C GLY A 60 14.84 21.96 -15.37
N PHE A 61 16.04 21.81 -15.89
CA PHE A 61 16.82 20.56 -15.84
C PHE A 61 16.90 19.90 -14.43
N TRP A 62 17.28 20.67 -13.41
CA TRP A 62 17.45 20.13 -12.06
C TRP A 62 16.13 19.71 -11.40
N LYS A 63 15.05 20.46 -11.65
CA LYS A 63 13.73 20.12 -11.14
C LYS A 63 13.16 18.88 -11.83
N ALA A 64 13.39 18.75 -13.14
CA ALA A 64 12.99 17.56 -13.90
C ALA A 64 13.72 16.31 -13.40
N ILE A 65 15.03 16.36 -13.16
CA ILE A 65 15.81 15.26 -12.58
C ILE A 65 15.29 14.93 -11.18
N TRP A 66 15.05 15.94 -10.33
CA TRP A 66 14.52 15.70 -8.99
C TRP A 66 13.15 15.02 -9.03
N MET A 67 12.25 15.50 -9.91
CA MET A 67 10.93 14.87 -10.10
C MET A 67 11.04 13.45 -10.66
N TRP A 68 11.98 13.20 -11.55
CA TRP A 68 12.23 11.85 -12.08
C TRP A 68 12.74 10.89 -10.99
N LEU A 69 13.65 11.34 -10.13
CA LEU A 69 14.21 10.53 -9.05
C LEU A 69 13.23 10.32 -7.89
N THR A 70 12.41 11.33 -7.60
CA THR A 70 11.53 11.33 -6.42
C THR A 70 10.06 11.17 -6.74
N GLY A 71 9.67 11.38 -8.01
CA GLY A 71 8.28 11.30 -8.46
C GLY A 71 7.69 9.90 -8.23
N THR A 72 6.56 9.85 -7.59
CA THR A 72 5.77 8.63 -7.43
C THR A 72 5.03 8.37 -8.73
N ARG A 73 5.04 7.12 -9.19
CA ARG A 73 4.18 6.72 -10.31
C ARG A 73 2.76 6.66 -9.79
N GLN A 74 1.88 7.41 -10.45
CA GLN A 74 0.45 7.40 -10.13
C GLN A 74 -0.30 6.66 -11.21
N TRP A 75 -1.42 6.06 -10.79
CA TRP A 75 -2.34 5.34 -11.63
C TRP A 75 -3.73 5.92 -11.47
N GLU A 76 -4.50 5.93 -12.53
CA GLU A 76 -5.89 6.35 -12.54
C GLU A 76 -6.78 5.16 -12.92
N VAL A 77 -7.84 4.95 -12.16
CA VAL A 77 -8.88 3.97 -12.45
C VAL A 77 -9.72 4.47 -13.62
N CYS A 78 -9.79 3.70 -14.71
CA CYS A 78 -10.42 4.13 -15.97
C CYS A 78 -11.94 3.87 -16.03
N GLU A 79 -12.42 2.94 -15.22
CA GLU A 79 -13.83 2.54 -15.12
C GLU A 79 -14.14 2.24 -13.66
N ASP A 80 -15.41 2.28 -13.26
CA ASP A 80 -15.83 1.92 -11.92
C ASP A 80 -15.38 0.50 -11.59
N PHE A 81 -14.64 0.35 -10.50
CA PHE A 81 -14.13 -0.94 -10.06
C PHE A 81 -14.98 -1.47 -8.91
N TYR A 82 -15.62 -2.61 -9.14
CA TYR A 82 -16.46 -3.30 -8.17
C TYR A 82 -15.70 -4.44 -7.51
N PHE A 83 -15.84 -4.56 -6.20
CA PHE A 83 -15.25 -5.64 -5.41
C PHE A 83 -16.14 -6.00 -4.23
N TYR A 84 -15.98 -7.20 -3.72
CA TYR A 84 -16.73 -7.72 -2.59
C TYR A 84 -15.84 -7.90 -1.38
N LEU A 85 -16.33 -7.42 -0.24
CA LEU A 85 -15.81 -7.78 1.07
C LEU A 85 -16.91 -8.54 1.78
N GLU A 86 -16.68 -9.83 2.01
CA GLU A 86 -17.72 -10.78 2.36
C GLU A 86 -18.85 -10.74 1.31
N ASP A 87 -20.07 -10.53 1.74
CA ASP A 87 -21.25 -10.44 0.88
C ASP A 87 -21.63 -9.01 0.46
N THR A 88 -20.78 -8.02 0.79
CA THR A 88 -21.05 -6.60 0.51
C THR A 88 -20.26 -6.14 -0.71
N GLU A 89 -20.96 -5.62 -1.71
CA GLU A 89 -20.36 -5.03 -2.90
C GLU A 89 -19.98 -3.57 -2.65
N TYR A 90 -18.72 -3.25 -2.96
CA TYR A 90 -18.17 -1.90 -2.89
C TYR A 90 -17.74 -1.43 -4.26
N VAL A 91 -17.61 -0.11 -4.41
CA VAL A 91 -17.18 0.51 -5.67
C VAL A 91 -16.07 1.52 -5.42
N ILE A 92 -15.06 1.51 -6.27
CA ILE A 92 -14.09 2.58 -6.43
C ILE A 92 -14.39 3.25 -7.76
N GLU A 93 -14.77 4.53 -7.68
CA GLU A 93 -15.24 5.27 -8.84
C GLU A 93 -14.11 5.52 -9.86
N LYS A 94 -14.49 5.55 -11.12
CA LYS A 94 -13.65 6.02 -12.21
C LYS A 94 -13.02 7.37 -11.89
N GLY A 95 -11.75 7.53 -12.32
CA GLY A 95 -10.99 8.74 -12.08
C GLY A 95 -10.29 8.78 -10.71
N PHE A 96 -10.43 7.73 -9.90
CA PHE A 96 -9.65 7.64 -8.69
C PHE A 96 -8.16 7.49 -9.02
N GLU A 97 -7.36 8.41 -8.47
CA GLU A 97 -5.90 8.42 -8.61
C GLU A 97 -5.25 7.89 -7.34
N PHE A 98 -4.29 6.97 -7.50
CA PHE A 98 -3.53 6.37 -6.41
C PHE A 98 -2.08 6.12 -6.83
N ASP A 99 -1.19 5.99 -5.86
CA ASP A 99 0.25 5.79 -6.11
C ASP A 99 0.71 4.34 -5.94
N GLY A 100 -0.23 3.43 -5.82
CA GLY A 100 0.00 2.03 -5.50
C GLY A 100 0.14 1.83 -3.99
N ALA A 101 0.53 0.66 -3.55
CA ALA A 101 0.79 0.45 -2.14
C ALA A 101 1.84 1.47 -1.67
N SER A 102 1.47 2.36 -0.75
CA SER A 102 2.34 3.37 -0.13
C SER A 102 3.45 2.72 0.71
N VAL A 103 4.15 1.78 0.08
CA VAL A 103 5.29 1.09 0.65
C VAL A 103 6.48 2.04 0.64
N PRO A 104 7.19 2.21 1.76
CA PRO A 104 8.42 2.99 1.76
C PRO A 104 9.34 2.61 0.60
N LYS A 105 9.91 3.61 -0.10
CA LYS A 105 10.67 3.40 -1.36
C LYS A 105 11.74 2.31 -1.27
N PHE A 106 12.35 2.12 -0.11
CA PHE A 106 13.34 1.07 0.11
C PHE A 106 12.73 -0.34 0.13
N LEU A 107 11.45 -0.46 0.50
CA LEU A 107 10.69 -1.72 0.42
C LEU A 107 10.06 -1.92 -0.95
N ALA A 108 9.73 -0.85 -1.68
CA ALA A 108 9.16 -0.93 -3.02
C ALA A 108 10.09 -1.62 -4.02
N MET A 109 11.39 -1.68 -3.74
CA MET A 109 12.35 -2.44 -4.52
C MET A 109 12.16 -3.97 -4.38
N TRP A 110 11.62 -4.41 -3.24
CA TRP A 110 11.39 -5.82 -2.91
C TRP A 110 9.91 -6.21 -2.99
N LEU A 111 9.03 -5.26 -2.70
CA LEU A 111 7.58 -5.41 -2.71
C LEU A 111 7.05 -4.55 -3.85
N SER A 112 6.81 -5.15 -5.02
CA SER A 112 6.24 -4.38 -6.13
C SER A 112 4.86 -3.83 -5.76
N PRO A 113 4.70 -2.50 -5.68
CA PRO A 113 3.42 -1.88 -5.34
C PRO A 113 2.35 -2.07 -6.43
N VAL A 114 2.76 -2.49 -7.62
CA VAL A 114 1.89 -2.70 -8.80
C VAL A 114 1.74 -4.20 -9.12
N GLY A 115 2.34 -5.07 -8.32
CA GLY A 115 2.24 -6.51 -8.46
C GLY A 115 1.28 -7.12 -7.46
N VAL A 116 1.83 -7.96 -6.61
CA VAL A 116 1.10 -8.74 -5.58
C VAL A 116 0.35 -7.91 -4.54
N LEU A 117 0.68 -6.62 -4.40
CA LEU A 117 0.03 -5.71 -3.44
C LEU A 117 -0.98 -4.77 -4.10
N LEU A 118 -1.21 -4.90 -5.41
CA LEU A 118 -2.00 -3.92 -6.18
C LEU A 118 -3.42 -3.77 -5.64
N MET A 119 -4.12 -4.87 -5.42
CA MET A 119 -5.53 -4.85 -5.00
C MET A 119 -5.69 -4.31 -3.59
N GLY A 120 -4.86 -4.79 -2.66
CA GLY A 120 -4.81 -4.24 -1.30
C GLY A 120 -4.45 -2.76 -1.30
N GLY A 121 -3.48 -2.35 -2.12
CA GLY A 121 -3.06 -0.96 -2.29
C GLY A 121 -4.16 -0.06 -2.82
N LEU A 122 -4.87 -0.47 -3.86
CA LEU A 122 -5.98 0.28 -4.46
C LEU A 122 -7.09 0.57 -3.43
N VAL A 123 -7.57 -0.47 -2.73
CA VAL A 123 -8.61 -0.34 -1.72
C VAL A 123 -8.13 0.49 -0.52
N HIS A 124 -6.89 0.26 -0.10
CA HIS A 124 -6.26 0.98 1.00
C HIS A 124 -6.12 2.48 0.71
N ASP A 125 -5.60 2.85 -0.46
CA ASP A 125 -5.40 4.25 -0.85
C ASP A 125 -6.74 4.99 -0.98
N TYR A 126 -7.78 4.30 -1.47
CA TYR A 126 -9.14 4.83 -1.49
C TYR A 126 -9.63 5.15 -0.07
N GLY A 127 -9.55 4.18 0.83
CA GLY A 127 -9.95 4.37 2.23
C GLY A 127 -9.08 5.38 2.97
N TYR A 128 -7.79 5.50 2.65
CA TYR A 128 -6.91 6.54 3.20
C TYR A 128 -7.31 7.94 2.74
N LYS A 129 -7.69 8.09 1.48
CA LYS A 129 -8.09 9.39 0.91
C LYS A 129 -9.42 9.87 1.48
N TYR A 130 -10.42 8.99 1.58
CA TYR A 130 -11.78 9.38 1.92
C TYR A 130 -12.22 9.01 3.35
N ALA A 131 -11.46 8.19 4.10
CA ALA A 131 -11.83 7.58 5.39
C ALA A 131 -13.12 6.76 5.34
N GLU A 132 -13.46 6.25 4.17
CA GLU A 132 -14.69 5.50 3.93
C GLU A 132 -14.56 4.56 2.74
N LEU A 133 -15.44 3.58 2.68
CA LEU A 133 -15.71 2.77 1.51
C LEU A 133 -17.17 2.95 1.13
N ILE A 134 -17.46 3.03 -0.16
CA ILE A 134 -18.80 3.25 -0.70
C ILE A 134 -19.28 1.94 -1.32
N THR A 135 -20.48 1.52 -0.97
CA THR A 135 -21.11 0.35 -1.57
C THR A 135 -21.77 0.71 -2.90
N SER A 136 -22.05 -0.28 -3.75
CA SER A 136 -22.74 -0.07 -5.02
C SER A 136 -24.14 0.55 -4.90
N ASP A 137 -24.78 0.43 -3.73
CA ASP A 137 -26.04 1.09 -3.40
C ASP A 137 -25.84 2.47 -2.71
N ASN A 138 -24.66 3.06 -2.84
CA ASN A 138 -24.27 4.38 -2.32
C ASN A 138 -24.32 4.53 -0.78
N LYS A 139 -24.23 3.44 -0.04
CA LYS A 139 -24.04 3.51 1.41
C LYS A 139 -22.59 3.76 1.75
N VAL A 140 -22.36 4.66 2.68
CA VAL A 140 -21.02 5.05 3.13
C VAL A 140 -20.66 4.30 4.40
N HIS A 141 -19.60 3.52 4.34
CA HIS A 141 -19.02 2.80 5.47
C HIS A 141 -17.75 3.50 5.92
N LYS A 142 -17.84 4.31 6.98
CA LYS A 142 -16.68 5.00 7.56
C LYS A 142 -15.65 4.00 8.06
N LYS A 143 -14.38 4.31 7.80
CA LYS A 143 -13.23 3.47 8.17
C LYS A 143 -12.20 4.28 8.93
N THR A 144 -11.55 3.63 9.87
CA THR A 144 -10.38 4.17 10.56
C THR A 144 -9.10 3.77 9.84
N GLN A 145 -8.01 4.46 10.12
CA GLN A 145 -6.68 4.07 9.61
C GLN A 145 -6.37 2.61 9.92
N LYS A 146 -6.62 2.17 11.16
CA LYS A 146 -6.33 0.79 11.58
C LYS A 146 -7.11 -0.24 10.77
N GLU A 147 -8.39 0.00 10.54
CA GLU A 147 -9.23 -0.89 9.74
C GLU A 147 -8.75 -0.99 8.29
N MET A 148 -8.33 0.14 7.70
CA MET A 148 -7.79 0.13 6.34
C MET A 148 -6.44 -0.59 6.25
N ASP A 149 -5.56 -0.46 7.26
CA ASP A 149 -4.29 -1.18 7.29
C ASP A 149 -4.50 -2.70 7.46
N ILE A 150 -5.47 -3.10 8.29
CA ILE A 150 -5.86 -4.51 8.44
C ILE A 150 -6.44 -5.04 7.12
N LEU A 151 -7.36 -4.31 6.52
CA LEU A 151 -7.99 -4.70 5.26
C LEU A 151 -6.94 -4.85 4.13
N PHE A 152 -5.97 -3.94 4.05
CA PHE A 152 -4.84 -4.08 3.13
C PHE A 152 -4.11 -5.40 3.31
N ARG A 153 -3.73 -5.74 4.56
CA ARG A 153 -3.05 -7.00 4.90
C ARG A 153 -3.86 -8.20 4.42
N ASP A 154 -5.15 -8.21 4.77
CA ASP A 154 -6.02 -9.36 4.54
C ASP A 154 -6.28 -9.57 3.05
N ILE A 155 -6.57 -8.50 2.30
CA ILE A 155 -6.68 -8.55 0.83
C ILE A 155 -5.39 -9.08 0.20
N CYS A 156 -4.23 -8.57 0.63
CA CYS A 156 -2.96 -9.02 0.07
C CYS A 156 -2.67 -10.48 0.40
N ILE A 157 -2.99 -10.95 1.61
CA ILE A 157 -2.83 -12.38 1.98
C ILE A 157 -3.77 -13.25 1.15
N GLU A 158 -5.02 -12.83 0.97
CA GLU A 158 -5.99 -13.56 0.16
C GLU A 158 -5.52 -13.69 -1.30
N GLN A 159 -4.95 -12.62 -1.85
CA GLN A 159 -4.50 -12.59 -3.24
C GLN A 159 -3.19 -13.35 -3.51
N ASN A 160 -2.25 -13.36 -2.57
CA ASN A 160 -0.91 -13.89 -2.84
C ASN A 160 -0.42 -14.97 -1.87
N GLY A 161 -1.10 -15.19 -0.75
CA GLY A 161 -0.76 -16.21 0.26
C GLY A 161 0.52 -15.94 1.09
N PHE A 162 1.29 -14.89 0.80
CA PHE A 162 2.57 -14.61 1.47
C PHE A 162 2.39 -13.84 2.78
N LYS A 163 2.05 -14.53 3.86
CA LYS A 163 1.81 -13.92 5.16
C LYS A 163 2.95 -12.98 5.60
N ILE A 164 4.19 -13.45 5.61
CA ILE A 164 5.33 -12.70 6.15
C ILE A 164 5.51 -11.35 5.44
N LEU A 165 5.47 -11.33 4.11
CA LEU A 165 5.64 -10.10 3.34
C LEU A 165 4.46 -9.13 3.53
N ASN A 166 3.24 -9.65 3.62
CA ASN A 166 2.05 -8.84 3.82
C ASN A 166 1.99 -8.26 5.24
N TYR A 167 2.44 -9.01 6.26
CA TYR A 167 2.61 -8.47 7.61
C TYR A 167 3.70 -7.42 7.67
N LEU A 168 4.80 -7.58 6.95
CA LEU A 168 5.84 -6.55 6.86
C LEU A 168 5.30 -5.25 6.27
N ALA A 169 4.55 -5.35 5.17
CA ALA A 169 3.89 -4.20 4.55
C ALA A 169 2.88 -3.56 5.50
N TYR A 170 2.02 -4.35 6.14
CA TYR A 170 1.07 -3.91 7.16
C TYR A 170 1.74 -3.11 8.29
N TRP A 171 2.81 -3.64 8.89
CA TRP A 171 3.50 -2.95 9.97
C TRP A 171 4.18 -1.66 9.50
N SER A 172 4.68 -1.64 8.27
CA SER A 172 5.18 -0.41 7.66
C SER A 172 4.10 0.66 7.56
N LEU A 173 2.88 0.28 7.17
CA LEU A 173 1.72 1.18 7.15
C LEU A 173 1.33 1.62 8.56
N ARG A 174 1.32 0.72 9.56
CA ARG A 174 1.04 1.07 10.96
C ARG A 174 2.02 2.10 11.53
N VAL A 175 3.31 1.99 11.18
CA VAL A 175 4.38 2.87 11.70
C VAL A 175 4.41 4.20 10.94
N PHE A 176 4.23 4.21 9.64
CA PHE A 176 4.42 5.40 8.80
C PHE A 176 3.12 5.96 8.20
N GLY A 177 2.08 5.16 8.07
CA GLY A 177 0.82 5.52 7.41
C GLY A 177 0.09 6.70 8.05
N PHE A 178 0.30 6.95 9.37
CA PHE A 178 -0.33 8.07 10.06
C PHE A 178 0.01 9.44 9.43
N ILE A 179 1.16 9.55 8.75
CA ILE A 179 1.57 10.78 8.06
C ILE A 179 0.65 11.04 6.87
N ALA A 180 0.43 10.01 6.03
CA ALA A 180 -0.46 10.09 4.89
C ALA A 180 -1.92 10.29 5.32
N TRP A 181 -2.36 9.50 6.30
CA TRP A 181 -3.71 9.61 6.89
C TRP A 181 -4.03 11.02 7.38
N LYS A 182 -3.12 11.63 8.17
CA LYS A 182 -3.29 13.00 8.67
C LYS A 182 -3.23 14.06 7.56
N ARG A 183 -2.44 13.81 6.49
CA ARG A 183 -2.35 14.74 5.37
C ARG A 183 -3.69 14.86 4.64
N HIS A 184 -4.35 13.74 4.39
CA HIS A 184 -5.66 13.74 3.75
C HIS A 184 -6.72 14.47 4.60
N ARG A 185 -6.70 14.29 5.94
CA ARG A 185 -7.65 14.95 6.87
C ARG A 185 -7.40 16.45 7.09
N LYS A 186 -6.27 17.01 6.65
CA LYS A 186 -6.01 18.45 6.75
C LYS A 186 -6.54 19.26 5.57
N ASN A 187 -6.86 18.55 4.49
CA ASN A 187 -7.33 19.16 3.24
C ASN A 187 -8.87 19.08 3.10
N ASP A 188 -9.54 18.43 4.05
CA ASP A 188 -10.99 18.40 4.26
C ASP A 188 -11.38 19.53 5.25
#